data_beb15e3e679930d6dbcc81182cbe7e66
#
_entry.id   beb15e3e679930d6dbcc81182cbe7e66
#
_cell.length_a   1.000
_cell.length_b   1.000
_cell.length_c   1.000
_cell.angle_alpha   90.00
_cell.angle_beta   90.00
_cell.angle_gamma   90.00
#
_symmetry.space_group_name_H-M   'P 1'
#
loop_
_entity.id
_entity.type
_entity.pdbx_description
1 polymer ?
#
loop_
_entity_poly.entity_id
_entity_poly.type
_entity_poly.pdbx_seq_one_letter_code
_entity_poly.pdbx_strand_id
1 'polypeptide(L)'
;VGVTILVGCLLRKYEAHWASYTRLAFIISLICVVYGVVALQLSAMEQYYGGVTISKVRSSSYERFFWETRKSLDNVRNIEQAIHNQAEAFNKLVIESQDSPFNRPVTIVLILGESTSSLFMHGYGYPLRTTPKLDSMEREGQIVRFRDVVSPASSTILSNTRSLTYYTMEDGGKPWYQFPTLLSVMKRAGYKTAWVTAQDAMGMHSMVHLFGSTADTLLGTPGTIPTDAAGYYDLDLPPRHDGQLLDILLHRDRMEGGAGFFEVVHQMGCHEYYGDRFPKEFEYFHPEDLPQRRGEKKDRYLLDYLNAVYYNDFVTVSIIDRYKSEDALVFYFSDHGEVVYN
;
A
#
# COMPACT_ATOMS: atom_id res chain seq x y z
N VAL A 1 -48.18 3.70 -44.32
CA VAL A 1 -48.45 5.10 -44.79
C VAL A 1 -49.30 5.88 -43.80
N GLY A 2 -50.41 5.34 -43.28
CA GLY A 2 -51.28 6.06 -42.33
C GLY A 2 -50.60 6.45 -40.98
N VAL A 3 -49.76 5.58 -40.45
CA VAL A 3 -49.05 5.84 -39.17
C VAL A 3 -47.99 6.93 -39.34
N THR A 4 -47.29 6.96 -40.49
CA THR A 4 -46.26 7.96 -40.79
C THR A 4 -46.87 9.37 -40.95
N ILE A 5 -48.07 9.47 -41.56
CA ILE A 5 -48.78 10.73 -41.72
C ILE A 5 -49.31 11.22 -40.35
N LEU A 6 -49.83 10.34 -39.51
CA LEU A 6 -50.33 10.70 -38.17
C LEU A 6 -49.18 11.18 -37.28
N VAL A 7 -48.02 10.49 -37.29
CA VAL A 7 -46.82 10.91 -36.56
C VAL A 7 -46.32 12.25 -37.08
N GLY A 8 -46.31 12.48 -38.43
CA GLY A 8 -45.89 13.74 -39.02
C GLY A 8 -46.83 14.91 -38.66
N CYS A 9 -48.16 14.70 -38.62
CA CYS A 9 -49.10 15.70 -38.15
C CYS A 9 -49.00 16.01 -36.65
N LEU A 10 -48.75 15.00 -35.82
CA LEU A 10 -48.48 15.18 -34.41
C LEU A 10 -47.18 15.94 -34.17
N LEU A 11 -46.12 15.62 -34.91
CA LEU A 11 -44.86 16.33 -34.82
C LEU A 11 -44.98 17.82 -35.20
N ARG A 12 -45.70 18.15 -36.31
CA ARG A 12 -45.94 19.55 -36.70
C ARG A 12 -46.76 20.34 -35.68
N LYS A 13 -47.75 19.71 -35.05
CA LYS A 13 -48.59 20.36 -34.05
C LYS A 13 -47.83 20.71 -32.76
N TYR A 14 -46.68 20.05 -32.53
CA TYR A 14 -45.82 20.23 -31.36
C TYR A 14 -44.46 20.87 -31.68
N GLU A 15 -44.18 21.26 -32.94
CA GLU A 15 -42.89 21.86 -33.34
C GLU A 15 -42.48 23.05 -32.45
N ALA A 16 -43.43 23.93 -32.10
CA ALA A 16 -43.13 25.08 -31.23
C ALA A 16 -42.74 24.65 -29.78
N HIS A 17 -43.36 23.57 -29.29
CA HIS A 17 -43.03 23.03 -27.97
C HIS A 17 -41.68 22.25 -28.00
N TRP A 18 -41.44 21.52 -29.08
CA TRP A 18 -40.16 20.81 -29.25
C TRP A 18 -38.96 21.75 -29.30
N ALA A 19 -39.09 22.90 -29.99
CA ALA A 19 -38.03 23.91 -30.00
C ALA A 19 -37.76 24.48 -28.60
N SER A 20 -38.79 24.57 -27.75
CA SER A 20 -38.65 24.99 -26.36
C SER A 20 -37.96 23.90 -25.50
N TYR A 21 -38.37 22.64 -25.66
CA TYR A 21 -37.75 21.51 -24.96
C TYR A 21 -36.30 21.26 -25.37
N THR A 22 -35.96 21.39 -26.67
CA THR A 22 -34.58 21.25 -27.14
C THR A 22 -33.69 22.36 -26.61
N ARG A 23 -34.18 23.62 -26.55
CA ARG A 23 -33.48 24.74 -25.92
C ARG A 23 -33.28 24.50 -24.43
N LEU A 24 -34.27 24.00 -23.70
CA LEU A 24 -34.17 23.69 -22.29
C LEU A 24 -33.17 22.56 -22.04
N ALA A 25 -33.26 21.49 -22.85
CA ALA A 25 -32.30 20.38 -22.77
C ALA A 25 -30.86 20.84 -23.07
N PHE A 26 -30.66 21.72 -24.05
CA PHE A 26 -29.34 22.31 -24.34
C PHE A 26 -28.84 23.18 -23.19
N ILE A 27 -29.72 24.01 -22.58
CA ILE A 27 -29.33 24.82 -21.40
C ILE A 27 -28.97 23.93 -20.23
N ILE A 28 -29.76 22.89 -19.95
CA ILE A 28 -29.43 21.92 -18.89
C ILE A 28 -28.11 21.22 -19.15
N SER A 29 -27.88 20.77 -20.38
CA SER A 29 -26.60 20.16 -20.76
C SER A 29 -25.42 21.12 -20.61
N LEU A 30 -25.58 22.38 -20.99
CA LEU A 30 -24.56 23.39 -20.83
C LEU A 30 -24.27 23.68 -19.35
N ILE A 31 -25.31 23.75 -18.51
CA ILE A 31 -25.18 23.92 -17.06
C ILE A 31 -24.43 22.71 -16.47
N CYS A 32 -24.75 21.48 -16.87
CA CYS A 32 -24.05 20.28 -16.43
C CYS A 32 -22.58 20.28 -16.85
N VAL A 33 -22.27 20.72 -18.07
CA VAL A 33 -20.88 20.85 -18.56
C VAL A 33 -20.13 21.91 -17.75
N VAL A 34 -20.70 23.10 -17.58
CA VAL A 34 -20.09 24.18 -16.79
C VAL A 34 -19.87 23.74 -15.35
N TYR A 35 -20.86 23.09 -14.74
CA TYR A 35 -20.76 22.54 -13.40
C TYR A 35 -19.65 21.49 -13.32
N GLY A 36 -19.58 20.57 -14.28
CA GLY A 36 -18.50 19.59 -14.37
C GLY A 36 -17.10 20.20 -14.48
N VAL A 37 -16.96 21.26 -15.30
CA VAL A 37 -15.67 21.98 -15.45
C VAL A 37 -15.29 22.69 -14.15
N VAL A 38 -16.26 23.35 -13.48
CA VAL A 38 -16.01 24.02 -12.19
C VAL A 38 -15.66 22.99 -11.12
N ALA A 39 -16.36 21.87 -11.05
CA ALA A 39 -16.06 20.79 -10.11
C ALA A 39 -14.66 20.20 -10.34
N LEU A 40 -14.25 20.06 -11.61
CA LEU A 40 -12.89 19.60 -11.96
C LEU A 40 -11.81 20.61 -11.56
N GLN A 41 -12.07 21.92 -11.73
CA GLN A 41 -11.11 22.95 -11.31
C GLN A 41 -11.01 23.05 -9.79
N LEU A 42 -12.14 22.98 -9.07
CA LEU A 42 -12.13 22.96 -7.61
C LEU A 42 -11.38 21.74 -7.08
N SER A 43 -11.53 20.58 -7.73
CA SER A 43 -10.80 19.35 -7.43
C SER A 43 -9.29 19.47 -7.65
N ALA A 44 -8.88 20.17 -8.71
CA ALA A 44 -7.46 20.46 -8.97
C ALA A 44 -6.87 21.42 -7.94
N MET A 45 -7.65 22.40 -7.48
CA MET A 45 -7.24 23.32 -6.41
C MET A 45 -7.10 22.61 -5.07
N GLU A 46 -7.98 21.65 -4.77
CA GLU A 46 -7.89 20.81 -3.56
C GLU A 46 -6.59 20.02 -3.51
N GLN A 47 -6.18 19.48 -4.64
CA GLN A 47 -4.91 18.76 -4.77
C GLN A 47 -3.69 19.66 -4.55
N TYR A 48 -3.79 20.93 -4.94
CA TYR A 48 -2.72 21.92 -4.81
C TYR A 48 -2.60 22.50 -3.39
N TYR A 49 -3.73 22.69 -2.69
CA TYR A 49 -3.80 23.35 -1.37
C TYR A 49 -3.99 22.41 -0.17
N GLY A 50 -3.85 21.10 -0.34
CA GLY A 50 -3.83 20.14 0.79
C GLY A 50 -5.15 20.00 1.54
N GLY A 51 -6.19 19.92 0.86
CA GLY A 51 -7.52 19.42 1.04
C GLY A 51 -8.17 19.17 2.40
N VAL A 52 -8.48 20.13 3.22
CA VAL A 52 -9.28 19.87 4.42
C VAL A 52 -10.73 20.38 4.29
N THR A 53 -11.04 21.26 3.35
CA THR A 53 -12.31 22.03 3.40
C THR A 53 -13.36 21.60 2.35
N ILE A 54 -12.96 20.97 1.25
CA ILE A 54 -13.87 20.71 0.11
C ILE A 54 -14.50 19.31 0.12
N SER A 55 -14.00 18.38 0.92
CA SER A 55 -14.54 17.01 1.02
C SER A 55 -16.01 16.95 1.45
N LYS A 56 -16.50 17.98 2.13
CA LYS A 56 -17.92 18.07 2.59
C LYS A 56 -18.92 18.48 1.50
N VAL A 57 -18.47 18.99 0.35
CA VAL A 57 -19.33 19.47 -0.75
C VAL A 57 -19.61 18.36 -1.77
N ARG A 58 -18.90 17.25 -1.72
CA ARG A 58 -19.08 16.12 -2.65
C ARG A 58 -20.25 15.23 -2.28
N SER A 59 -21.45 15.65 -2.65
CA SER A 59 -22.68 14.91 -2.31
C SER A 59 -23.26 14.09 -3.48
N SER A 60 -22.81 14.24 -4.72
CA SER A 60 -23.38 13.52 -5.85
C SER A 60 -22.54 12.32 -6.31
N SER A 61 -23.20 11.20 -6.63
CA SER A 61 -22.57 9.99 -7.16
C SER A 61 -21.83 10.23 -8.49
N TYR A 62 -22.30 11.18 -9.29
CA TYR A 62 -21.69 11.55 -10.58
C TYR A 62 -20.35 12.28 -10.39
N GLU A 63 -20.27 13.23 -9.47
CA GLU A 63 -19.01 13.92 -9.15
C GLU A 63 -17.96 12.97 -8.64
N ARG A 64 -18.36 12.04 -7.77
CA ARG A 64 -17.47 10.99 -7.25
C ARG A 64 -16.96 10.11 -8.38
N PHE A 65 -17.85 9.65 -9.28
CA PHE A 65 -17.49 8.84 -10.44
C PHE A 65 -16.46 9.54 -11.33
N PHE A 66 -16.70 10.79 -11.73
CA PHE A 66 -15.76 11.55 -12.57
C PHE A 66 -14.44 11.81 -11.87
N TRP A 67 -14.46 12.11 -10.59
CA TRP A 67 -13.24 12.32 -9.82
C TRP A 67 -12.42 11.04 -9.66
N GLU A 68 -13.05 9.93 -9.31
CA GLU A 68 -12.37 8.64 -9.19
C GLU A 68 -11.83 8.16 -10.55
N THR A 69 -12.60 8.34 -11.63
CA THR A 69 -12.14 8.01 -12.99
C THR A 69 -10.92 8.85 -13.37
N ARG A 70 -10.96 10.17 -13.15
CA ARG A 70 -9.82 11.04 -13.44
C ARG A 70 -8.61 10.66 -12.58
N LYS A 71 -8.80 10.46 -11.30
CA LYS A 71 -7.73 10.03 -10.39
C LYS A 71 -7.12 8.70 -10.83
N SER A 72 -7.94 7.75 -11.29
CA SER A 72 -7.47 6.49 -11.83
C SER A 72 -6.64 6.67 -13.11
N LEU A 73 -7.08 7.53 -14.02
CA LEU A 73 -6.33 7.85 -15.24
C LEU A 73 -5.00 8.57 -14.94
N ASP A 74 -5.02 9.53 -14.01
CA ASP A 74 -3.81 10.23 -13.58
C ASP A 74 -2.85 9.27 -12.87
N ASN A 75 -3.36 8.33 -12.07
CA ASN A 75 -2.57 7.28 -11.44
C ASN A 75 -1.90 6.36 -12.49
N VAL A 76 -2.63 5.91 -13.52
CA VAL A 76 -2.05 5.09 -14.61
C VAL A 76 -0.92 5.84 -15.30
N ARG A 77 -1.14 7.10 -15.68
CA ARG A 77 -0.10 7.93 -16.30
C ARG A 77 1.12 8.15 -15.40
N ASN A 78 0.87 8.39 -14.10
CA ASN A 78 1.94 8.56 -13.12
C ASN A 78 2.73 7.25 -12.93
N ILE A 79 2.08 6.09 -13.00
CA ILE A 79 2.71 4.77 -12.93
C ILE A 79 3.62 4.54 -14.15
N GLU A 80 3.13 4.78 -15.37
CA GLU A 80 3.94 4.64 -16.57
C GLU A 80 5.17 5.57 -16.54
N GLN A 81 4.96 6.83 -16.15
CA GLN A 81 6.04 7.79 -15.97
C GLN A 81 7.00 7.40 -14.87
N ALA A 82 6.49 6.82 -13.76
CA ALA A 82 7.31 6.34 -12.67
C ALA A 82 8.22 5.19 -13.11
N ILE A 83 7.69 4.22 -13.84
CA ILE A 83 8.48 3.08 -14.38
C ILE A 83 9.60 3.59 -15.29
N HIS A 84 9.27 4.51 -16.22
CA HIS A 84 10.27 5.11 -17.12
C HIS A 84 11.36 5.86 -16.33
N ASN A 85 10.97 6.71 -15.38
CA ASN A 85 11.89 7.52 -14.60
C ASN A 85 12.76 6.66 -13.64
N GLN A 86 12.23 5.56 -13.12
CA GLN A 86 13.00 4.62 -12.31
C GLN A 86 14.11 3.95 -13.15
N ALA A 87 13.83 3.59 -14.38
CA ALA A 87 14.83 3.05 -15.29
C ALA A 87 15.94 4.10 -15.58
N GLU A 88 15.57 5.36 -15.78
CA GLU A 88 16.56 6.45 -15.96
C GLU A 88 17.39 6.69 -14.68
N ALA A 89 16.75 6.72 -13.52
CA ALA A 89 17.42 6.90 -12.24
C ALA A 89 18.41 5.75 -11.98
N PHE A 90 18.03 4.51 -12.29
CA PHE A 90 18.91 3.35 -12.21
C PHE A 90 20.13 3.48 -13.14
N ASN A 91 19.94 3.92 -14.37
CA ASN A 91 21.02 4.07 -15.35
C ASN A 91 22.02 5.18 -14.94
N LYS A 92 21.55 6.21 -14.22
CA LYS A 92 22.38 7.31 -13.71
C LYS A 92 23.07 6.97 -12.38
N LEU A 93 22.65 5.90 -11.71
CA LEU A 93 23.20 5.53 -10.40
C LEU A 93 24.65 5.02 -10.55
N VAL A 94 25.57 5.73 -9.95
CA VAL A 94 26.97 5.33 -9.82
C VAL A 94 27.22 4.94 -8.37
N ILE A 95 27.68 3.72 -8.15
CA ILE A 95 28.13 3.25 -6.85
C ILE A 95 29.66 3.20 -6.91
N GLU A 96 30.31 4.06 -6.11
CA GLU A 96 31.75 3.94 -5.92
C GLU A 96 32.01 2.69 -5.11
N SER A 97 32.80 1.76 -5.70
CA SER A 97 33.17 0.54 -5.02
C SER A 97 34.07 0.90 -3.83
N GLN A 98 33.58 0.66 -2.64
CA GLN A 98 34.43 0.58 -1.44
C GLN A 98 34.63 -0.88 -1.11
N ASP A 99 35.77 -1.21 -0.44
CA ASP A 99 35.98 -2.56 0.03
C ASP A 99 34.80 -3.01 0.91
N SER A 100 34.19 -4.11 0.53
CA SER A 100 33.11 -4.69 1.32
C SER A 100 33.66 -5.10 2.70
N PRO A 101 33.00 -4.73 3.79
CA PRO A 101 33.36 -5.26 5.11
C PRO A 101 33.13 -6.77 5.22
N PHE A 102 32.43 -7.35 4.24
CA PHE A 102 32.14 -8.78 4.15
C PHE A 102 33.01 -9.41 3.05
N ASN A 103 33.82 -10.39 3.42
CA ASN A 103 34.67 -11.15 2.48
C ASN A 103 33.89 -12.25 1.72
N ARG A 104 32.53 -12.20 1.78
CA ARG A 104 31.63 -13.21 1.22
C ARG A 104 30.30 -12.59 0.86
N PRO A 105 29.48 -13.23 -0.02
CA PRO A 105 28.12 -12.85 -0.26
C PRO A 105 27.28 -12.89 1.03
N VAL A 106 26.50 -11.85 1.29
CA VAL A 106 25.62 -11.73 2.47
C VAL A 106 24.17 -11.67 2.02
N THR A 107 23.30 -12.37 2.73
CA THR A 107 21.85 -12.21 2.58
C THR A 107 21.37 -11.05 3.43
N ILE A 108 20.65 -10.10 2.83
CA ILE A 108 20.03 -8.98 3.53
C ILE A 108 18.51 -9.10 3.34
N VAL A 109 17.77 -9.17 4.43
CA VAL A 109 16.32 -9.29 4.43
C VAL A 109 15.73 -8.05 5.08
N LEU A 110 14.82 -7.40 4.39
CA LEU A 110 14.00 -6.32 4.91
C LEU A 110 12.56 -6.81 5.08
N ILE A 111 12.13 -7.03 6.31
CA ILE A 111 10.72 -7.28 6.63
C ILE A 111 10.05 -5.91 6.74
N LEU A 112 9.23 -5.57 5.77
CA LEU A 112 8.46 -4.33 5.73
C LEU A 112 7.08 -4.58 6.29
N GLY A 113 6.85 -4.14 7.53
CA GLY A 113 5.56 -4.20 8.22
C GLY A 113 4.63 -3.09 7.74
N GLU A 114 3.36 -3.21 8.07
CA GLU A 114 2.29 -2.29 7.69
C GLU A 114 1.47 -1.91 8.92
N SER A 115 1.26 -0.60 9.15
CA SER A 115 0.36 -0.05 10.18
C SER A 115 0.62 -0.54 11.62
N THR A 116 1.82 -1.06 11.92
CA THR A 116 2.14 -1.61 13.23
C THR A 116 2.73 -0.53 14.13
N SER A 117 1.93 -0.06 15.11
CA SER A 117 2.34 1.00 16.02
C SER A 117 3.07 0.48 17.25
N SER A 118 4.24 1.05 17.56
CA SER A 118 5.00 0.76 18.77
C SER A 118 4.20 1.02 20.05
N LEU A 119 3.22 1.92 20.02
CA LEU A 119 2.33 2.21 21.16
C LEU A 119 1.51 1.00 21.63
N PHE A 120 1.34 -0.01 20.77
CA PHE A 120 0.59 -1.23 21.09
C PHE A 120 1.49 -2.47 21.17
N MET A 121 2.80 -2.30 21.11
CA MET A 121 3.77 -3.39 21.27
C MET A 121 4.29 -3.45 22.70
N HIS A 122 4.22 -4.64 23.32
CA HIS A 122 4.66 -4.84 24.72
C HIS A 122 6.13 -4.44 24.94
N GLY A 123 7.02 -4.78 24.01
CA GLY A 123 8.43 -4.41 24.10
C GLY A 123 8.72 -2.90 24.08
N TYR A 124 7.74 -2.07 23.73
CA TYR A 124 7.81 -0.61 23.84
C TYR A 124 6.99 -0.05 25.00
N GLY A 125 6.45 -0.93 25.87
CA GLY A 125 5.78 -0.52 27.10
C GLY A 125 4.26 -0.64 27.09
N TYR A 126 3.66 -1.25 26.06
CA TYR A 126 2.23 -1.56 26.12
C TYR A 126 1.93 -2.60 27.20
N PRO A 127 0.85 -2.44 27.99
CA PRO A 127 0.62 -3.29 29.17
C PRO A 127 0.31 -4.75 28.86
N LEU A 128 -0.28 -5.05 27.71
CA LEU A 128 -0.57 -6.43 27.29
C LEU A 128 0.59 -7.01 26.48
N ARG A 129 0.80 -8.31 26.61
CA ARG A 129 1.90 -9.04 25.92
C ARG A 129 1.58 -9.29 24.44
N THR A 130 1.54 -8.25 23.68
CA THR A 130 1.21 -8.28 22.24
C THR A 130 2.35 -8.76 21.36
N THR A 131 3.60 -8.71 21.85
CA THR A 131 4.80 -9.09 21.07
C THR A 131 5.69 -10.09 21.84
N PRO A 132 5.13 -11.23 22.34
CA PRO A 132 5.85 -12.13 23.25
C PRO A 132 7.08 -12.79 22.62
N LYS A 133 7.07 -13.05 21.31
CA LYS A 133 8.16 -13.70 20.59
C LYS A 133 9.33 -12.74 20.34
N LEU A 134 9.06 -11.53 19.85
CA LEU A 134 10.09 -10.48 19.71
C LEU A 134 10.68 -10.09 21.06
N ASP A 135 9.87 -10.04 22.13
CA ASP A 135 10.36 -9.77 23.48
C ASP A 135 11.28 -10.89 24.02
N SER A 136 11.00 -12.15 23.63
CA SER A 136 11.90 -13.27 23.97
C SER A 136 13.21 -13.15 23.25
N MET A 137 13.18 -12.89 21.93
CA MET A 137 14.37 -12.73 21.12
C MET A 137 15.27 -11.57 21.61
N GLU A 138 14.65 -10.44 21.99
CA GLU A 138 15.40 -9.30 22.58
C GLU A 138 16.06 -9.70 23.90
N ARG A 139 15.33 -10.35 24.82
CA ARG A 139 15.84 -10.81 26.12
C ARG A 139 16.96 -11.84 25.96
N GLU A 140 16.92 -12.67 24.92
CA GLU A 140 17.93 -13.66 24.60
C GLU A 140 19.11 -13.08 23.80
N GLY A 141 19.08 -11.77 23.50
CA GLY A 141 20.15 -11.09 22.76
C GLY A 141 20.22 -11.46 21.27
N GLN A 142 19.14 -12.02 20.72
CA GLN A 142 19.07 -12.44 19.31
C GLN A 142 18.71 -11.28 18.38
N ILE A 143 18.08 -10.23 18.89
CA ILE A 143 17.75 -9.02 18.15
C ILE A 143 18.15 -7.76 18.92
N VAL A 144 18.33 -6.66 18.19
CA VAL A 144 18.52 -5.31 18.73
C VAL A 144 17.26 -4.49 18.41
N ARG A 145 16.60 -3.98 19.44
CA ARG A 145 15.43 -3.11 19.30
C ARG A 145 15.84 -1.65 19.35
N PHE A 146 15.57 -0.93 18.28
CA PHE A 146 15.72 0.52 18.25
C PHE A 146 14.52 1.19 18.90
N ARG A 147 14.77 2.12 19.83
CA ARG A 147 13.70 2.75 20.64
C ARG A 147 13.38 4.17 20.24
N ASP A 148 14.23 4.78 19.42
CA ASP A 148 14.11 6.16 18.95
C ASP A 148 14.05 6.18 17.42
N VAL A 149 12.99 5.59 16.87
CA VAL A 149 12.72 5.53 15.44
C VAL A 149 11.31 6.03 15.16
N VAL A 150 11.18 6.92 14.19
CA VAL A 150 9.89 7.52 13.79
C VAL A 150 9.66 7.24 12.32
N SER A 151 8.43 6.91 11.96
CA SER A 151 8.02 6.82 10.56
C SER A 151 8.09 8.22 9.89
N PRO A 152 8.58 8.32 8.66
CA PRO A 152 8.68 9.60 7.96
C PRO A 152 7.32 10.16 7.51
N ALA A 153 6.24 9.38 7.59
CA ALA A 153 4.87 9.79 7.30
C ALA A 153 3.86 8.86 7.95
N SER A 154 2.58 9.28 7.95
CA SER A 154 1.46 8.55 8.54
C SER A 154 0.64 7.73 7.54
N SER A 155 1.17 7.46 6.37
CA SER A 155 0.51 6.65 5.35
C SER A 155 1.52 5.87 4.52
N THR A 156 1.13 4.69 4.06
CA THR A 156 1.95 3.71 3.35
C THR A 156 2.74 4.31 2.20
N ILE A 157 2.07 5.02 1.27
CA ILE A 157 2.73 5.58 0.08
C ILE A 157 3.78 6.62 0.47
N LEU A 158 3.42 7.59 1.34
CA LEU A 158 4.33 8.66 1.72
C LEU A 158 5.49 8.14 2.58
N SER A 159 5.25 7.17 3.44
CA SER A 159 6.29 6.57 4.25
C SER A 159 7.25 5.75 3.39
N ASN A 160 6.74 4.85 2.57
CA ASN A 160 7.56 3.98 1.75
C ASN A 160 8.36 4.76 0.68
N THR A 161 7.79 5.83 0.09
CA THR A 161 8.55 6.68 -0.83
C THR A 161 9.72 7.38 -0.16
N ARG A 162 9.63 7.71 1.12
CA ARG A 162 10.71 8.35 1.89
C ARG A 162 11.68 7.35 2.51
N SER A 163 11.23 6.14 2.84
CA SER A 163 12.07 5.11 3.46
C SER A 163 12.82 4.28 2.44
N LEU A 164 12.24 4.05 1.26
CA LEU A 164 12.77 3.13 0.26
C LEU A 164 13.37 3.82 -0.97
N THR A 165 13.48 5.16 -0.97
CA THR A 165 14.13 5.91 -2.03
C THR A 165 15.09 6.96 -1.47
N TYR A 166 15.90 7.54 -2.34
CA TYR A 166 16.75 8.69 -1.98
C TYR A 166 15.96 10.04 -1.95
N TYR A 167 14.66 9.99 -2.12
CA TYR A 167 13.80 11.18 -2.06
C TYR A 167 13.73 11.76 -0.65
N THR A 168 13.93 13.07 -0.54
CA THR A 168 13.83 13.82 0.72
C THR A 168 12.84 14.96 0.63
N MET A 169 12.41 15.50 1.77
CA MET A 169 11.55 16.71 1.81
C MET A 169 12.22 17.95 1.23
N GLU A 170 13.55 17.95 1.11
CA GLU A 170 14.35 19.08 0.64
C GLU A 170 14.50 19.11 -0.88
N ASP A 171 14.00 18.09 -1.59
CA ASP A 171 14.17 17.94 -3.05
C ASP A 171 13.28 18.87 -3.89
N GLY A 172 12.65 19.88 -3.26
CA GLY A 172 12.03 21.00 -3.97
C GLY A 172 10.82 20.62 -4.84
N GLY A 173 10.06 19.63 -4.43
CA GLY A 173 8.84 19.19 -5.13
C GLY A 173 9.08 18.31 -6.34
N LYS A 174 10.29 17.83 -6.55
CA LYS A 174 10.54 16.76 -7.53
C LYS A 174 9.79 15.50 -7.12
N PRO A 175 9.18 14.74 -8.05
CA PRO A 175 8.50 13.52 -7.70
C PRO A 175 9.51 12.44 -7.27
N TRP A 176 9.13 11.65 -6.25
CA TRP A 176 9.96 10.60 -5.65
C TRP A 176 10.49 9.58 -6.67
N TYR A 177 9.74 9.28 -7.73
CA TYR A 177 10.12 8.33 -8.76
C TYR A 177 11.25 8.78 -9.70
N GLN A 178 11.77 9.99 -9.52
CA GLN A 178 13.01 10.44 -10.17
C GLN A 178 14.27 10.06 -9.37
N PHE A 179 14.10 9.45 -8.20
CA PHE A 179 15.20 9.06 -7.32
C PHE A 179 15.40 7.54 -7.33
N PRO A 180 16.65 7.06 -7.15
CA PRO A 180 16.91 5.65 -7.01
C PRO A 180 16.15 5.05 -5.81
N THR A 181 15.65 3.82 -5.99
CA THR A 181 15.08 3.03 -4.89
C THR A 181 16.16 2.21 -4.21
N LEU A 182 15.87 1.74 -2.99
CA LEU A 182 16.75 0.81 -2.27
C LEU A 182 17.03 -0.45 -3.11
N LEU A 183 16.02 -1.00 -3.79
CA LEU A 183 16.21 -2.14 -4.68
C LEU A 183 17.18 -1.82 -5.84
N SER A 184 17.02 -0.64 -6.47
CA SER A 184 17.91 -0.24 -7.57
C SER A 184 19.36 -0.07 -7.09
N VAL A 185 19.56 0.44 -5.87
CA VAL A 185 20.88 0.54 -5.25
C VAL A 185 21.47 -0.86 -5.02
N MET A 186 20.72 -1.78 -4.44
CA MET A 186 21.17 -3.14 -4.18
C MET A 186 21.51 -3.90 -5.47
N LYS A 187 20.65 -3.78 -6.50
CA LYS A 187 20.95 -4.35 -7.84
C LYS A 187 22.24 -3.77 -8.43
N ARG A 188 22.42 -2.46 -8.32
CA ARG A 188 23.64 -1.81 -8.84
C ARG A 188 24.88 -2.20 -8.07
N ALA A 189 24.74 -2.52 -6.78
CA ALA A 189 25.80 -3.10 -5.95
C ALA A 189 26.06 -4.60 -6.24
N GLY A 190 25.36 -5.19 -7.21
CA GLY A 190 25.56 -6.58 -7.63
C GLY A 190 24.74 -7.62 -6.87
N TYR A 191 23.81 -7.21 -6.01
CA TYR A 191 22.91 -8.12 -5.32
C TYR A 191 21.83 -8.64 -6.27
N LYS A 192 21.45 -9.90 -6.13
CA LYS A 192 20.18 -10.42 -6.64
C LYS A 192 19.05 -9.97 -5.73
N THR A 193 17.94 -9.56 -6.30
CA THR A 193 16.87 -8.92 -5.53
C THR A 193 15.54 -9.66 -5.66
N ALA A 194 14.81 -9.80 -4.54
CA ALA A 194 13.47 -10.33 -4.52
C ALA A 194 12.51 -9.40 -3.73
N TRP A 195 11.25 -9.40 -4.14
CA TRP A 195 10.15 -8.78 -3.41
C TRP A 195 9.05 -9.81 -3.23
N VAL A 196 8.75 -10.15 -1.98
CA VAL A 196 7.68 -11.07 -1.59
C VAL A 196 6.62 -10.28 -0.85
N THR A 197 5.38 -10.30 -1.30
CA THR A 197 4.33 -9.42 -0.77
C THR A 197 3.03 -10.15 -0.44
N ALA A 198 2.37 -9.71 0.64
CA ALA A 198 1.00 -10.03 0.96
C ALA A 198 0.02 -8.90 0.58
N GLN A 199 0.52 -7.79 0.02
CA GLN A 199 -0.32 -6.65 -0.39
C GLN A 199 -0.67 -6.69 -1.87
N ASP A 200 -1.88 -6.22 -2.19
CA ASP A 200 -2.40 -6.22 -3.56
C ASP A 200 -1.58 -5.36 -4.51
N ALA A 201 -1.37 -5.88 -5.71
CA ALA A 201 -0.66 -5.20 -6.79
C ALA A 201 -1.49 -4.11 -7.49
N MET A 202 -2.79 -4.00 -7.23
CA MET A 202 -3.70 -3.08 -7.91
C MET A 202 -4.34 -2.03 -7.00
N GLY A 203 -4.73 -0.89 -7.58
CA GLY A 203 -5.35 0.23 -6.88
C GLY A 203 -4.36 1.28 -6.39
N MET A 204 -4.73 2.06 -5.36
CA MET A 204 -3.87 3.09 -4.76
C MET A 204 -2.57 2.51 -4.15
N HIS A 205 -2.60 1.24 -3.81
CA HIS A 205 -1.45 0.48 -3.31
C HIS A 205 -0.48 0.03 -4.40
N SER A 206 -0.81 0.24 -5.67
CA SER A 206 0.07 -0.08 -6.81
C SER A 206 1.40 0.67 -6.77
N MET A 207 1.47 1.79 -6.06
CA MET A 207 2.74 2.52 -5.85
C MET A 207 3.75 1.70 -5.05
N VAL A 208 3.29 0.91 -4.08
CA VAL A 208 4.14 -0.03 -3.34
C VAL A 208 4.57 -1.18 -4.25
N HIS A 209 3.67 -1.65 -5.11
CA HIS A 209 4.00 -2.65 -6.12
C HIS A 209 5.10 -2.16 -7.09
N LEU A 210 5.17 -0.86 -7.39
CA LEU A 210 6.24 -0.32 -8.25
C LEU A 210 7.64 -0.59 -7.70
N PHE A 211 7.83 -0.56 -6.40
CA PHE A 211 9.12 -0.96 -5.81
C PHE A 211 9.41 -2.43 -6.11
N GLY A 212 8.43 -3.31 -5.88
CA GLY A 212 8.55 -4.73 -6.15
C GLY A 212 8.79 -5.06 -7.62
N SER A 213 8.19 -4.32 -8.55
CA SER A 213 8.37 -4.53 -10.00
C SER A 213 9.80 -4.29 -10.47
N THR A 214 10.61 -3.58 -9.70
CA THR A 214 12.03 -3.36 -9.99
C THR A 214 12.94 -4.48 -9.48
N ALA A 215 12.43 -5.42 -8.67
CA ALA A 215 13.19 -6.58 -8.22
C ALA A 215 13.43 -7.58 -9.38
N ASP A 216 14.43 -8.45 -9.23
CA ASP A 216 14.67 -9.55 -10.18
C ASP A 216 13.58 -10.63 -10.07
N THR A 217 13.01 -10.79 -8.88
CA THR A 217 11.88 -11.69 -8.61
C THR A 217 10.80 -10.98 -7.82
N LEU A 218 9.56 -11.05 -8.29
CA LEU A 218 8.38 -10.56 -7.61
C LEU A 218 7.44 -11.73 -7.35
N LEU A 219 7.12 -11.99 -6.09
CA LEU A 219 6.21 -13.04 -5.63
C LEU A 219 5.14 -12.45 -4.72
N GLY A 220 3.93 -12.97 -4.81
CA GLY A 220 2.83 -12.56 -3.94
C GLY A 220 2.04 -13.73 -3.40
N THR A 221 1.36 -13.52 -2.27
CA THR A 221 0.39 -14.48 -1.77
C THR A 221 -0.75 -14.67 -2.79
N PRO A 222 -1.47 -15.80 -2.78
CA PRO A 222 -2.53 -16.06 -3.76
C PRO A 222 -3.50 -14.88 -3.89
N GLY A 223 -3.75 -14.44 -5.11
CA GLY A 223 -4.65 -13.34 -5.44
C GLY A 223 -4.10 -11.91 -5.19
N THR A 224 -2.85 -11.73 -4.79
CA THR A 224 -2.25 -10.40 -4.66
C THR A 224 -1.64 -9.89 -5.97
N ILE A 225 -1.07 -10.79 -6.76
CA ILE A 225 -0.53 -10.48 -8.09
C ILE A 225 -1.45 -11.10 -9.12
N PRO A 226 -1.93 -10.35 -10.13
CA PRO A 226 -2.76 -10.89 -11.20
C PRO A 226 -2.06 -12.07 -11.90
N THR A 227 -2.80 -13.16 -12.09
CA THR A 227 -2.28 -14.36 -12.74
C THR A 227 -2.42 -14.33 -14.25
N ASP A 228 -3.19 -13.37 -14.79
CA ASP A 228 -3.40 -13.19 -16.22
C ASP A 228 -3.29 -11.72 -16.65
N ALA A 229 -3.17 -11.52 -17.96
CA ALA A 229 -3.07 -10.19 -18.57
C ALA A 229 -4.37 -9.36 -18.47
N ALA A 230 -5.49 -9.95 -18.04
CA ALA A 230 -6.77 -9.29 -17.85
C ALA A 230 -6.92 -8.70 -16.43
N GLY A 231 -6.00 -9.02 -15.50
CA GLY A 231 -6.00 -8.50 -14.14
C GLY A 231 -7.18 -8.99 -13.31
N TYR A 232 -7.72 -10.15 -13.60
CA TYR A 232 -8.81 -10.72 -12.82
C TYR A 232 -8.31 -11.23 -11.48
N TYR A 233 -8.97 -10.77 -10.41
CA TYR A 233 -8.83 -11.32 -9.06
C TYR A 233 -9.94 -12.33 -8.84
N ASP A 234 -9.59 -13.46 -8.25
CA ASP A 234 -10.58 -14.37 -7.69
C ASP A 234 -11.11 -13.77 -6.39
N LEU A 235 -12.33 -13.24 -6.44
CA LEU A 235 -12.99 -12.60 -5.29
C LEU A 235 -13.47 -13.60 -4.23
N ASP A 236 -13.45 -14.90 -4.55
CA ASP A 236 -13.87 -15.98 -3.65
C ASP A 236 -12.70 -16.59 -2.85
N LEU A 237 -11.52 -15.96 -2.91
CA LEU A 237 -10.38 -16.42 -2.11
C LEU A 237 -10.63 -16.19 -0.62
N PRO A 238 -10.22 -17.14 0.23
CA PRO A 238 -10.31 -17.00 1.69
C PRO A 238 -9.48 -15.78 2.16
N PRO A 239 -9.74 -15.29 3.37
CA PRO A 239 -8.94 -14.21 3.97
C PRO A 239 -7.45 -14.50 3.85
N ARG A 240 -6.70 -13.49 3.39
CA ARG A 240 -5.25 -13.61 3.18
C ARG A 240 -4.56 -13.17 4.47
N HIS A 241 -3.76 -14.08 5.01
CA HIS A 241 -2.98 -13.82 6.20
C HIS A 241 -1.48 -13.85 5.86
N ASP A 242 -0.71 -13.02 6.52
CA ASP A 242 0.75 -12.90 6.30
C ASP A 242 1.52 -14.22 6.51
N GLY A 243 0.95 -15.18 7.22
CA GLY A 243 1.51 -16.53 7.34
C GLY A 243 1.72 -17.24 6.00
N GLN A 244 0.96 -16.90 4.97
CA GLN A 244 1.15 -17.42 3.61
C GLN A 244 2.48 -16.97 2.97
N LEU A 245 3.09 -15.89 3.46
CA LEU A 245 4.45 -15.49 3.06
C LEU A 245 5.48 -16.56 3.40
N LEU A 246 5.29 -17.27 4.51
CA LEU A 246 6.20 -18.34 4.95
C LEU A 246 6.26 -19.49 3.93
N ASP A 247 5.11 -19.87 3.36
CA ASP A 247 5.04 -20.92 2.34
C ASP A 247 5.82 -20.52 1.09
N ILE A 248 5.71 -19.26 0.66
CA ILE A 248 6.48 -18.71 -0.47
C ILE A 248 7.97 -18.77 -0.16
N LEU A 249 8.38 -18.30 1.03
CA LEU A 249 9.77 -18.25 1.45
C LEU A 249 10.40 -19.64 1.60
N LEU A 250 9.60 -20.67 1.89
CA LEU A 250 10.06 -22.05 2.01
C LEU A 250 10.26 -22.72 0.63
N HIS A 251 9.39 -22.44 -0.34
CA HIS A 251 9.33 -23.20 -1.59
C HIS A 251 9.90 -22.47 -2.80
N ARG A 252 10.25 -21.18 -2.65
CA ARG A 252 10.83 -20.42 -3.76
C ARG A 252 12.27 -20.84 -4.04
N ASP A 253 12.64 -20.84 -5.30
CA ASP A 253 14.02 -20.91 -5.72
C ASP A 253 14.74 -19.60 -5.38
N ARG A 254 15.91 -19.72 -4.77
CA ARG A 254 16.80 -18.57 -4.57
C ARG A 254 17.71 -18.41 -5.77
N MET A 255 17.82 -17.17 -6.23
CA MET A 255 18.81 -16.84 -7.23
C MET A 255 20.19 -16.82 -6.59
N GLU A 256 21.07 -17.70 -7.04
CA GLU A 256 22.47 -17.73 -6.61
C GLU A 256 23.32 -16.78 -7.43
N GLY A 257 24.41 -16.31 -6.85
CA GLY A 257 25.41 -15.50 -7.51
C GLY A 257 25.42 -14.02 -7.14
N GLY A 258 26.37 -13.27 -7.66
CA GLY A 258 26.55 -11.85 -7.39
C GLY A 258 27.19 -11.55 -6.03
N ALA A 259 27.04 -10.31 -5.54
CA ALA A 259 27.57 -9.84 -4.27
C ALA A 259 26.78 -10.36 -3.05
N GLY A 260 25.59 -10.92 -3.28
CA GLY A 260 24.68 -11.43 -2.26
C GLY A 260 23.23 -11.42 -2.71
N PHE A 261 22.32 -11.60 -1.74
CA PHE A 261 20.90 -11.62 -1.98
C PHE A 261 20.20 -10.57 -1.10
N PHE A 262 19.37 -9.72 -1.72
CA PHE A 262 18.56 -8.73 -1.02
C PHE A 262 17.08 -9.03 -1.22
N GLU A 263 16.36 -9.17 -0.15
CA GLU A 263 14.94 -9.51 -0.17
C GLU A 263 14.13 -8.58 0.67
N VAL A 264 13.00 -8.11 0.11
CA VAL A 264 11.95 -7.43 0.84
C VAL A 264 10.79 -8.40 1.04
N VAL A 265 10.41 -8.62 2.29
CA VAL A 265 9.22 -9.38 2.68
C VAL A 265 8.19 -8.39 3.18
N HIS A 266 7.20 -8.09 2.35
CA HIS A 266 6.23 -7.03 2.55
C HIS A 266 4.92 -7.60 3.09
N GLN A 267 4.62 -7.29 4.35
CA GLN A 267 3.47 -7.78 5.09
C GLN A 267 2.22 -6.92 4.82
N MET A 268 1.04 -7.49 5.01
CA MET A 268 -0.21 -6.76 5.18
C MET A 268 -0.32 -6.22 6.63
N GLY A 269 0.35 -6.85 7.56
CA GLY A 269 0.53 -6.41 8.94
C GLY A 269 -0.77 -6.12 9.67
N CYS A 270 -0.83 -4.91 10.23
CA CYS A 270 -1.99 -4.41 10.99
C CYS A 270 -2.82 -3.40 10.18
N HIS A 271 -2.89 -3.53 8.84
CA HIS A 271 -3.71 -2.67 7.98
C HIS A 271 -5.20 -2.71 8.37
N GLU A 272 -5.94 -1.65 8.11
CA GLU A 272 -7.38 -1.51 8.40
C GLU A 272 -8.19 -2.78 8.07
N TYR A 273 -9.33 -2.97 8.71
CA TYR A 273 -10.07 -4.24 8.84
C TYR A 273 -9.30 -5.29 9.65
N TYR A 274 -8.85 -4.88 10.83
CA TYR A 274 -7.93 -5.66 11.68
C TYR A 274 -8.41 -7.07 11.97
N GLY A 275 -9.72 -7.30 12.10
CA GLY A 275 -10.28 -8.65 12.29
C GLY A 275 -10.01 -9.62 11.15
N ASP A 276 -9.64 -9.11 9.96
CA ASP A 276 -9.27 -9.92 8.79
C ASP A 276 -7.76 -10.13 8.67
N ARG A 277 -6.96 -9.62 9.63
CA ARG A 277 -5.49 -9.67 9.56
C ARG A 277 -4.88 -10.88 10.25
N PHE A 278 -5.66 -11.64 11.00
CA PHE A 278 -5.19 -12.83 11.72
C PHE A 278 -6.19 -13.98 11.58
N PRO A 279 -5.72 -15.24 11.55
CA PRO A 279 -6.60 -16.39 11.58
C PRO A 279 -7.18 -16.58 12.99
N LYS A 280 -8.35 -17.22 13.07
CA LYS A 280 -9.15 -17.34 14.29
C LYS A 280 -8.38 -17.93 15.49
N GLU A 281 -7.45 -18.82 15.26
CA GLU A 281 -6.60 -19.43 16.29
C GLU A 281 -5.64 -18.42 16.96
N PHE A 282 -5.50 -17.22 16.39
CA PHE A 282 -4.75 -16.10 16.95
C PHE A 282 -5.63 -15.02 17.59
N GLU A 283 -6.92 -15.29 17.78
CA GLU A 283 -7.80 -14.46 18.60
C GLU A 283 -7.48 -14.70 20.10
N TYR A 284 -6.41 -14.07 20.57
CA TYR A 284 -5.82 -14.29 21.88
C TYR A 284 -6.34 -13.33 22.95
N PHE A 285 -6.54 -12.05 22.61
CA PHE A 285 -7.04 -11.03 23.53
C PHE A 285 -8.55 -10.94 23.48
N HIS A 286 -9.15 -10.86 24.69
CA HIS A 286 -10.59 -10.80 24.89
C HIS A 286 -10.97 -9.53 25.69
N PRO A 287 -12.27 -9.18 25.79
CA PRO A 287 -12.71 -7.96 26.49
C PRO A 287 -12.24 -7.84 27.94
N GLU A 288 -12.09 -8.94 28.65
CA GLU A 288 -11.61 -9.01 30.04
C GLU A 288 -10.13 -8.66 30.19
N ASP A 289 -9.33 -8.76 29.14
CA ASP A 289 -7.91 -8.43 29.18
C ASP A 289 -7.65 -6.92 29.08
N LEU A 290 -8.65 -6.15 28.61
CA LEU A 290 -8.47 -4.72 28.37
C LEU A 290 -8.32 -3.95 29.69
N PRO A 291 -7.24 -3.17 29.86
CA PRO A 291 -7.04 -2.35 31.07
C PRO A 291 -8.15 -1.34 31.30
N GLN A 292 -8.81 -0.89 30.25
CA GLN A 292 -9.93 0.05 30.30
C GLN A 292 -10.96 -0.29 29.20
N ARG A 293 -12.21 -0.41 29.62
CA ARG A 293 -13.35 -0.60 28.72
C ARG A 293 -13.85 0.76 28.20
N ARG A 294 -14.13 0.84 26.92
CA ARG A 294 -14.58 2.06 26.22
C ARG A 294 -15.91 1.87 25.48
N GLY A 295 -16.58 0.75 25.72
CA GLY A 295 -17.80 0.30 25.08
C GLY A 295 -17.55 -0.71 23.96
N GLU A 296 -18.52 -1.58 23.76
CA GLU A 296 -18.41 -2.81 22.96
C GLU A 296 -17.76 -2.59 21.57
N LYS A 297 -18.21 -1.59 20.84
CA LYS A 297 -17.69 -1.32 19.49
C LYS A 297 -16.22 -0.90 19.51
N LYS A 298 -15.83 -0.01 20.42
CA LYS A 298 -14.44 0.46 20.52
C LYS A 298 -13.52 -0.61 21.08
N ASP A 299 -14.01 -1.37 22.04
CA ASP A 299 -13.28 -2.48 22.65
C ASP A 299 -13.01 -3.57 21.59
N ARG A 300 -14.02 -3.93 20.78
CA ARG A 300 -13.83 -4.88 19.70
C ARG A 300 -12.80 -4.41 18.67
N TYR A 301 -12.89 -3.15 18.24
CA TYR A 301 -11.95 -2.58 17.27
C TYR A 301 -10.51 -2.60 17.79
N LEU A 302 -10.32 -2.29 19.09
CA LEU A 302 -9.01 -2.40 19.73
C LEU A 302 -8.54 -3.85 19.84
N LEU A 303 -9.41 -4.77 20.23
CA LEU A 303 -9.06 -6.19 20.36
C LEU A 303 -8.64 -6.80 19.03
N ASP A 304 -9.38 -6.48 17.95
CA ASP A 304 -9.02 -6.91 16.61
C ASP A 304 -7.61 -6.41 16.23
N TYR A 305 -7.27 -5.16 16.56
CA TYR A 305 -5.93 -4.62 16.33
C TYR A 305 -4.85 -5.30 17.19
N LEU A 306 -5.11 -5.52 18.47
CA LEU A 306 -4.17 -6.21 19.37
C LEU A 306 -3.90 -7.65 18.93
N ASN A 307 -4.92 -8.35 18.46
CA ASN A 307 -4.79 -9.71 17.91
C ASN A 307 -4.02 -9.70 16.59
N ALA A 308 -4.21 -8.68 15.75
CA ALA A 308 -3.40 -8.48 14.55
C ALA A 308 -1.92 -8.23 14.89
N VAL A 309 -1.61 -7.40 15.89
CA VAL A 309 -0.23 -7.20 16.39
C VAL A 309 0.37 -8.50 16.94
N TYR A 310 -0.41 -9.26 17.68
CA TYR A 310 0.02 -10.56 18.23
C TYR A 310 0.33 -11.58 17.14
N TYR A 311 -0.50 -11.64 16.09
CA TYR A 311 -0.24 -12.49 14.93
C TYR A 311 0.96 -12.00 14.11
N ASN A 312 1.10 -10.69 13.95
CA ASN A 312 2.24 -10.10 13.24
C ASN A 312 3.57 -10.40 13.95
N ASP A 313 3.60 -10.42 15.30
CA ASP A 313 4.74 -10.88 16.10
C ASP A 313 5.13 -12.33 15.74
N PHE A 314 4.14 -13.22 15.66
CA PHE A 314 4.37 -14.62 15.27
C PHE A 314 4.96 -14.72 13.86
N VAL A 315 4.36 -14.05 12.87
CA VAL A 315 4.80 -14.11 11.47
C VAL A 315 6.20 -13.50 11.32
N THR A 316 6.44 -12.33 11.91
CA THR A 316 7.73 -11.64 11.85
C THR A 316 8.86 -12.53 12.41
N VAL A 317 8.66 -13.12 13.58
CA VAL A 317 9.64 -14.03 14.17
C VAL A 317 9.83 -15.29 13.32
N SER A 318 8.75 -15.85 12.76
CA SER A 318 8.85 -16.99 11.87
C SER A 318 9.65 -16.69 10.59
N ILE A 319 9.52 -15.47 10.05
CA ILE A 319 10.37 -15.01 8.95
C ILE A 319 11.82 -14.89 9.40
N ILE A 320 12.11 -14.28 10.55
CA ILE A 320 13.46 -14.18 11.11
C ILE A 320 14.08 -15.57 11.29
N ASP A 321 13.32 -16.51 11.87
CA ASP A 321 13.77 -17.88 12.12
C ASP A 321 14.15 -18.63 10.83
N ARG A 322 13.47 -18.30 9.72
CA ARG A 322 13.79 -18.87 8.41
C ARG A 322 15.23 -18.57 7.96
N TYR A 323 15.79 -17.46 8.42
CA TYR A 323 17.15 -17.03 8.04
C TYR A 323 18.22 -17.30 9.11
N LYS A 324 17.85 -17.87 10.27
CA LYS A 324 18.81 -18.15 11.37
C LYS A 324 19.95 -19.09 10.99
N SER A 325 19.69 -20.02 10.08
CA SER A 325 20.73 -20.96 9.59
C SER A 325 21.60 -20.36 8.49
N GLU A 326 21.36 -19.10 8.13
CA GLU A 326 22.04 -18.41 7.06
C GLU A 326 22.87 -17.27 7.61
N ASP A 327 23.84 -16.86 6.81
CA ASP A 327 24.62 -15.66 7.08
C ASP A 327 23.81 -14.44 6.60
N ALA A 328 22.82 -14.07 7.38
CA ALA A 328 21.83 -13.07 7.00
C ALA A 328 21.75 -11.91 8.02
N LEU A 329 21.58 -10.71 7.50
CA LEU A 329 21.17 -9.54 8.24
C LEU A 329 19.66 -9.33 8.00
N VAL A 330 18.87 -9.39 9.05
CA VAL A 330 17.41 -9.21 8.98
C VAL A 330 17.04 -7.90 9.66
N PHE A 331 16.35 -7.03 8.92
CA PHE A 331 15.79 -5.77 9.41
C PHE A 331 14.27 -5.86 9.41
N TYR A 332 13.64 -5.33 10.43
CA TYR A 332 12.19 -5.15 10.50
C TYR A 332 11.85 -3.71 10.87
N PHE A 333 10.96 -3.08 10.13
CA PHE A 333 10.26 -1.87 10.55
C PHE A 333 8.85 -1.82 9.94
N SER A 334 7.92 -1.15 10.63
CA SER A 334 6.62 -0.81 10.07
C SER A 334 6.73 0.49 9.28
N ASP A 335 6.04 0.57 8.17
CA ASP A 335 6.00 1.77 7.34
C ASP A 335 5.43 2.98 8.11
N HIS A 336 4.35 2.79 8.86
CA HIS A 336 3.78 3.79 9.78
C HIS A 336 3.08 3.13 10.97
N GLY A 337 2.69 3.95 11.93
CA GLY A 337 1.82 3.54 13.02
C GLY A 337 0.34 3.68 12.66
N GLU A 338 -0.54 3.37 13.62
CA GLU A 338 -1.99 3.41 13.44
C GLU A 338 -2.67 4.17 14.60
N VAL A 339 -3.78 4.84 14.31
CA VAL A 339 -4.62 5.55 15.28
C VAL A 339 -5.89 4.74 15.52
N VAL A 340 -5.82 3.83 16.49
CA VAL A 340 -6.87 2.83 16.76
C VAL A 340 -8.14 3.41 17.39
N TYR A 341 -8.14 4.66 17.83
CA TYR A 341 -9.23 5.23 18.65
C TYR A 341 -9.99 6.42 18.05
N ASN A 342 -9.99 6.63 16.79
CA ASN A 342 -10.77 7.72 16.19
C ASN A 342 -12.26 7.41 16.05
#